data_f8828cfeb5f736fc31bd9d0ce4696e2d
#
_entry.id   f8828cfeb5f736fc31bd9d0ce4696e2d
#
_cell.length_a   1.000
_cell.length_b   1.000
_cell.length_c   1.000
_cell.angle_alpha   90.00
_cell.angle_beta   90.00
_cell.angle_gamma   90.00
#
_symmetry.space_group_name_H-M   'P 1'
#
loop_
_entity.id
_entity.type
_entity.pdbx_description
1 polymer ?
#
loop_
_entity_poly.entity_id
_entity_poly.type
_entity_poly.pdbx_seq_one_letter_code
_entity_poly.pdbx_strand_id
1 'polypeptide(L)'
;PCWGVGFLFYVNMYASLYFLACVAGDRYLAVVHAVRSMKIRNARYAHIISFSLWVLVTISMAPLLITHQTAQVDNTTVCLQLYREKASRKALISLAVAFTPPFLVTLSCYLLIIRSLHRGSRLEPALKLRALRTIGVVMLIYVVCFLPYHMSRATFILGYNHPDVSCQVRRALSVANRLTSSLTSLNGAMDPLVYLFGAEKFRSTLRHLFCRDKAGMSGATSGELKGTHESSLSAKSEF
;
A
#
# COMPACT_ATOMS: atom_id res chain seq x y z
N PRO A 1 -10.94 23.45 7.30
CA PRO A 1 -10.02 22.30 7.46
C PRO A 1 -10.61 20.97 7.01
N CYS A 2 -11.95 20.76 6.95
CA CYS A 2 -12.57 19.49 6.55
C CYS A 2 -12.16 19.01 5.15
N TRP A 3 -12.09 19.88 4.16
CA TRP A 3 -11.71 19.56 2.79
C TRP A 3 -10.28 19.02 2.67
N GLY A 4 -9.35 19.56 3.47
CA GLY A 4 -7.96 19.13 3.46
C GLY A 4 -7.78 17.72 4.03
N VAL A 5 -8.47 17.38 5.12
CA VAL A 5 -8.39 16.05 5.75
C VAL A 5 -8.91 14.97 4.81
N GLY A 6 -10.05 15.20 4.17
CA GLY A 6 -10.58 14.23 3.23
C GLY A 6 -9.73 14.10 1.97
N PHE A 7 -9.24 15.20 1.43
CA PHE A 7 -8.31 15.18 0.30
C PHE A 7 -7.08 14.32 0.63
N LEU A 8 -6.41 14.58 1.75
CA LEU A 8 -5.24 13.82 2.18
C LEU A 8 -5.56 12.34 2.41
N PHE A 9 -6.72 12.03 2.99
CA PHE A 9 -7.17 10.65 3.18
C PHE A 9 -7.28 9.90 1.85
N TYR A 10 -7.98 10.47 0.87
CA TYR A 10 -8.16 9.83 -0.43
C TYR A 10 -6.88 9.76 -1.25
N VAL A 11 -6.06 10.82 -1.23
CA VAL A 11 -4.74 10.80 -1.90
C VAL A 11 -3.86 9.70 -1.32
N ASN A 12 -3.77 9.59 0.00
CA ASN A 12 -2.99 8.54 0.65
C ASN A 12 -3.52 7.13 0.31
N MET A 13 -4.84 6.93 0.41
CA MET A 13 -5.47 5.65 0.13
C MET A 13 -5.23 5.18 -1.30
N TYR A 14 -5.49 6.05 -2.30
CA TYR A 14 -5.31 5.68 -3.70
C TYR A 14 -3.85 5.61 -4.11
N ALA A 15 -2.99 6.48 -3.60
CA ALA A 15 -1.55 6.35 -3.82
C ALA A 15 -1.04 4.98 -3.33
N SER A 16 -1.41 4.56 -2.12
CA SER A 16 -1.04 3.24 -1.59
C SER A 16 -1.53 2.10 -2.48
N LEU A 17 -2.79 2.14 -2.95
CA LEU A 17 -3.34 1.14 -3.88
C LEU A 17 -2.48 0.99 -5.15
N TYR A 18 -2.14 2.09 -5.78
CA TYR A 18 -1.36 2.07 -7.02
C TYR A 18 0.10 1.68 -6.77
N PHE A 19 0.71 2.11 -5.65
CA PHE A 19 2.07 1.69 -5.29
C PHE A 19 2.15 0.19 -5.01
N LEU A 20 1.17 -0.38 -4.32
CA LEU A 20 1.09 -1.82 -4.10
C LEU A 20 0.97 -2.59 -5.43
N ALA A 21 0.20 -2.08 -6.39
CA ALA A 21 0.12 -2.67 -7.73
C ALA A 21 1.48 -2.58 -8.47
N CYS A 22 2.21 -1.48 -8.34
CA CYS A 22 3.57 -1.36 -8.89
C CYS A 22 4.54 -2.35 -8.23
N VAL A 23 4.46 -2.56 -6.92
CA VAL A 23 5.25 -3.59 -6.21
C VAL A 23 4.93 -4.98 -6.76
N ALA A 24 3.64 -5.30 -6.96
CA ALA A 24 3.25 -6.58 -7.56
C ALA A 24 3.80 -6.75 -8.98
N GLY A 25 3.75 -5.70 -9.80
CA GLY A 25 4.32 -5.67 -11.14
C GLY A 25 5.84 -5.86 -11.14
N ASP A 26 6.56 -5.19 -10.24
CA ASP A 26 8.01 -5.36 -10.08
C ASP A 26 8.37 -6.82 -9.71
N ARG A 27 7.61 -7.43 -8.79
CA ARG A 27 7.81 -8.84 -8.42
C ARG A 27 7.52 -9.78 -9.57
N TYR A 28 6.46 -9.54 -10.34
CA TYR A 28 6.15 -10.29 -11.54
C TYR A 28 7.29 -10.22 -12.57
N LEU A 29 7.77 -9.01 -12.87
CA LEU A 29 8.88 -8.82 -13.78
C LEU A 29 10.16 -9.51 -13.30
N ALA A 30 10.44 -9.46 -12.00
CA ALA A 30 11.60 -10.11 -11.41
C ALA A 30 11.59 -11.63 -11.53
N VAL A 31 10.40 -12.26 -11.49
CA VAL A 31 10.25 -13.72 -11.49
C VAL A 31 10.06 -14.27 -12.90
N VAL A 32 9.13 -13.67 -13.66
CA VAL A 32 8.72 -14.22 -14.96
C VAL A 32 9.64 -13.74 -16.10
N HIS A 33 10.11 -12.50 -15.99
CA HIS A 33 10.96 -11.87 -17.03
C HIS A 33 12.32 -11.40 -16.49
N ALA A 34 12.98 -12.22 -15.65
CA ALA A 34 14.18 -11.85 -14.90
C ALA A 34 15.25 -11.16 -15.78
N VAL A 35 15.65 -11.76 -16.88
CA VAL A 35 16.72 -11.24 -17.76
C VAL A 35 16.27 -9.95 -18.48
N ARG A 36 15.06 -9.91 -19.02
CA ARG A 36 14.54 -8.73 -19.73
C ARG A 36 14.32 -7.54 -18.81
N SER A 37 13.89 -7.81 -17.58
CA SER A 37 13.53 -6.77 -16.62
C SER A 37 14.73 -6.03 -16.02
N MET A 38 15.94 -6.59 -16.08
CA MET A 38 17.14 -5.96 -15.53
C MET A 38 17.39 -4.56 -16.09
N LYS A 39 17.08 -4.33 -17.38
CA LYS A 39 17.22 -3.02 -18.03
C LYS A 39 16.19 -1.99 -17.53
N ILE A 40 14.99 -2.45 -17.14
CA ILE A 40 13.87 -1.58 -16.76
C ILE A 40 13.85 -1.36 -15.24
N ARG A 41 14.33 -2.34 -14.46
CA ARG A 41 14.33 -2.30 -12.98
C ARG A 41 15.53 -1.52 -12.46
N ASN A 42 15.55 -0.21 -12.71
CA ASN A 42 16.55 0.68 -12.16
C ASN A 42 15.91 1.83 -11.38
N ALA A 43 16.70 2.51 -10.54
CA ALA A 43 16.21 3.57 -9.67
C ALA A 43 15.58 4.74 -10.45
N ARG A 44 16.09 5.06 -11.65
CA ARG A 44 15.55 6.16 -12.48
C ARG A 44 14.09 5.91 -12.86
N TYR A 45 13.75 4.72 -13.35
CA TYR A 45 12.36 4.39 -13.70
C TYR A 45 11.47 4.33 -12.46
N ALA A 46 11.98 3.83 -11.34
CA ALA A 46 11.23 3.84 -10.09
C ALA A 46 10.86 5.26 -9.65
N HIS A 47 11.79 6.21 -9.73
CA HIS A 47 11.52 7.63 -9.42
C HIS A 47 10.50 8.26 -10.38
N ILE A 48 10.62 7.99 -11.69
CA ILE A 48 9.67 8.50 -12.69
C ILE A 48 8.27 7.97 -12.42
N ILE A 49 8.12 6.66 -12.20
CA ILE A 49 6.83 6.03 -11.91
C ILE A 49 6.24 6.60 -10.61
N SER A 50 7.06 6.70 -9.55
CA SER A 50 6.63 7.24 -8.27
C SER A 50 6.13 8.69 -8.39
N PHE A 51 6.90 9.54 -9.04
CA PHE A 51 6.51 10.94 -9.27
C PHE A 51 5.23 11.04 -10.10
N SER A 52 5.16 10.28 -11.20
CA SER A 52 3.97 10.26 -12.06
C SER A 52 2.70 9.81 -11.33
N LEU A 53 2.82 8.79 -10.46
CA LEU A 53 1.70 8.32 -9.66
C LEU A 53 1.24 9.37 -8.65
N TRP A 54 2.15 10.02 -7.95
CA TRP A 54 1.80 11.10 -7.03
C TRP A 54 1.07 12.24 -7.73
N VAL A 55 1.58 12.69 -8.89
CA VAL A 55 0.95 13.73 -9.70
C VAL A 55 -0.44 13.29 -10.17
N LEU A 56 -0.56 12.08 -10.73
CA LEU A 56 -1.83 11.54 -11.24
C LEU A 56 -2.89 11.46 -10.13
N VAL A 57 -2.54 10.86 -8.99
CA VAL A 57 -3.49 10.71 -7.87
C VAL A 57 -3.87 12.07 -7.30
N THR A 58 -2.92 12.98 -7.10
CA THR A 58 -3.18 14.31 -6.57
C THR A 58 -4.12 15.11 -7.48
N ILE A 59 -3.86 15.12 -8.79
CA ILE A 59 -4.73 15.80 -9.77
C ILE A 59 -6.13 15.15 -9.81
N SER A 60 -6.21 13.82 -9.76
CA SER A 60 -7.49 13.12 -9.77
C SER A 60 -8.34 13.43 -8.54
N MET A 61 -7.71 13.71 -7.39
CA MET A 61 -8.40 14.04 -6.13
C MET A 61 -8.60 15.56 -5.95
N ALA A 62 -7.98 16.42 -6.78
CA ALA A 62 -8.10 17.87 -6.68
C ALA A 62 -9.55 18.40 -6.68
N PRO A 63 -10.52 17.81 -7.41
CA PRO A 63 -11.93 18.24 -7.33
C PRO A 63 -12.52 18.19 -5.92
N LEU A 64 -11.98 17.35 -5.02
CA LEU A 64 -12.42 17.29 -3.62
C LEU A 64 -12.10 18.57 -2.85
N LEU A 65 -11.11 19.34 -3.28
CA LEU A 65 -10.74 20.61 -2.65
C LEU A 65 -11.75 21.73 -2.92
N ILE A 66 -12.50 21.62 -4.03
CA ILE A 66 -13.42 22.66 -4.51
C ILE A 66 -14.86 22.39 -4.02
N THR A 67 -15.17 21.14 -3.64
CA THR A 67 -16.51 20.76 -3.22
C THR A 67 -16.80 21.17 -1.77
N HIS A 68 -18.00 21.72 -1.52
CA HIS A 68 -18.46 22.02 -0.15
C HIS A 68 -18.67 20.71 0.62
N GLN A 69 -17.91 20.53 1.69
CA GLN A 69 -17.82 19.28 2.45
C GLN A 69 -18.24 19.45 3.91
N THR A 70 -19.01 20.49 4.19
CA THR A 70 -19.55 20.76 5.53
C THR A 70 -21.07 20.79 5.48
N ALA A 71 -21.71 20.23 6.48
CA ALA A 71 -23.13 20.41 6.77
C ALA A 71 -23.30 20.96 8.19
N GLN A 72 -24.29 21.80 8.37
CA GLN A 72 -24.71 22.21 9.70
C GLN A 72 -25.75 21.20 10.20
N VAL A 73 -25.50 20.59 11.36
CA VAL A 73 -26.40 19.69 12.06
C VAL A 73 -26.46 20.20 13.50
N ASP A 74 -27.67 20.55 13.98
CA ASP A 74 -27.91 21.04 15.36
C ASP A 74 -26.91 22.12 15.80
N ASN A 75 -26.79 23.18 15.02
CA ASN A 75 -25.86 24.31 15.28
C ASN A 75 -24.35 23.95 15.31
N THR A 76 -23.96 22.74 14.91
CA THR A 76 -22.57 22.33 14.79
C THR A 76 -22.20 22.07 13.34
N THR A 77 -21.00 22.50 12.93
CA THR A 77 -20.48 22.25 11.58
C THR A 77 -19.80 20.90 11.54
N VAL A 78 -20.37 19.95 10.82
CA VAL A 78 -19.85 18.57 10.67
C VAL A 78 -19.22 18.39 9.29
N CYS A 79 -18.06 17.73 9.25
CA CYS A 79 -17.41 17.36 7.99
C CYS A 79 -18.16 16.23 7.30
N LEU A 80 -18.59 16.45 6.05
CA LEU A 80 -19.40 15.50 5.30
C LEU A 80 -18.59 14.33 4.71
N GLN A 81 -17.30 14.51 4.46
CA GLN A 81 -16.49 13.58 3.67
C GLN A 81 -16.35 12.18 4.25
N LEU A 82 -16.25 12.07 5.58
CA LEU A 82 -16.21 10.77 6.25
C LEU A 82 -17.61 10.22 6.53
N TYR A 83 -18.66 11.06 6.44
CA TYR A 83 -19.97 10.74 6.98
C TYR A 83 -21.12 10.80 5.96
N ARG A 84 -20.98 11.57 4.87
CA ARG A 84 -22.13 11.86 4.01
C ARG A 84 -21.71 12.21 2.58
N GLU A 85 -21.04 11.27 1.88
CA GLU A 85 -20.85 11.46 0.46
C GLU A 85 -22.19 11.31 -0.27
N LYS A 86 -22.46 12.25 -1.20
CA LYS A 86 -23.60 12.15 -2.11
C LYS A 86 -23.59 10.79 -2.79
N ALA A 87 -24.63 10.00 -2.56
CA ALA A 87 -24.88 8.78 -3.31
C ALA A 87 -25.23 9.18 -4.75
N SER A 88 -24.26 9.11 -5.64
CA SER A 88 -24.43 9.44 -7.05
C SER A 88 -23.80 8.37 -7.94
N ARG A 89 -24.36 8.16 -9.14
CA ARG A 89 -23.77 7.25 -10.13
C ARG A 89 -22.32 7.62 -10.47
N LYS A 90 -22.00 8.92 -10.50
CA LYS A 90 -20.63 9.39 -10.73
C LYS A 90 -19.66 8.92 -9.65
N ALA A 91 -20.08 8.97 -8.38
CA ALA A 91 -19.28 8.46 -7.25
C ALA A 91 -19.05 6.94 -7.36
N LEU A 92 -20.05 6.17 -7.78
CA LEU A 92 -19.91 4.72 -7.99
C LEU A 92 -18.93 4.41 -9.13
N ILE A 93 -19.04 5.11 -10.25
CA ILE A 93 -18.13 4.94 -11.41
C ILE A 93 -16.69 5.31 -11.01
N SER A 94 -16.49 6.44 -10.33
CA SER A 94 -15.15 6.84 -9.89
C SER A 94 -14.54 5.85 -8.90
N LEU A 95 -15.34 5.30 -7.99
CA LEU A 95 -14.93 4.26 -7.06
C LEU A 95 -14.45 3.00 -7.79
N ALA A 96 -15.25 2.53 -8.76
CA ALA A 96 -14.93 1.35 -9.56
C ALA A 96 -13.66 1.57 -10.42
N VAL A 97 -13.57 2.72 -11.09
CA VAL A 97 -12.42 3.05 -11.96
C VAL A 97 -11.13 3.23 -11.15
N ALA A 98 -11.21 3.77 -9.94
CA ALA A 98 -10.03 3.98 -9.12
C ALA A 98 -9.51 2.69 -8.45
N PHE A 99 -10.39 1.74 -8.14
CA PHE A 99 -10.03 0.49 -7.43
C PHE A 99 -9.78 -0.69 -8.37
N THR A 100 -10.64 -0.89 -9.38
CA THR A 100 -10.61 -2.11 -10.19
C THR A 100 -9.30 -2.31 -10.96
N PRO A 101 -8.71 -1.30 -11.63
CA PRO A 101 -7.48 -1.50 -12.38
C PRO A 101 -6.29 -1.95 -11.52
N PRO A 102 -5.93 -1.26 -10.42
CA PRO A 102 -4.79 -1.69 -9.60
C PRO A 102 -5.04 -3.06 -8.93
N PHE A 103 -6.29 -3.37 -8.57
CA PHE A 103 -6.64 -4.68 -8.03
C PHE A 103 -6.45 -5.79 -9.07
N LEU A 104 -6.95 -5.61 -10.30
CA LEU A 104 -6.79 -6.58 -11.38
C LEU A 104 -5.34 -6.78 -11.78
N VAL A 105 -4.54 -5.71 -11.83
CA VAL A 105 -3.09 -5.80 -12.10
C VAL A 105 -2.42 -6.66 -11.03
N THR A 106 -2.69 -6.40 -9.75
CA THR A 106 -2.12 -7.16 -8.64
C THR A 106 -2.52 -8.63 -8.68
N LEU A 107 -3.81 -8.91 -8.89
CA LEU A 107 -4.33 -10.27 -9.01
C LEU A 107 -3.71 -11.02 -10.19
N SER A 108 -3.62 -10.37 -11.35
CA SER A 108 -3.01 -10.94 -12.55
C SER A 108 -1.53 -11.27 -12.34
N CYS A 109 -0.77 -10.36 -11.72
CA CYS A 109 0.63 -10.60 -11.37
C CYS A 109 0.78 -11.81 -10.45
N TYR A 110 -0.08 -11.94 -9.43
CA TYR A 110 -0.09 -13.07 -8.52
C TYR A 110 -0.34 -14.39 -9.24
N LEU A 111 -1.40 -14.46 -10.04
CA LEU A 111 -1.76 -15.66 -10.80
C LEU A 111 -0.67 -16.06 -11.82
N LEU A 112 -0.08 -15.08 -12.50
CA LEU A 112 0.98 -15.32 -13.48
C LEU A 112 2.27 -15.84 -12.82
N ILE A 113 2.62 -15.34 -11.63
CA ILE A 113 3.75 -15.87 -10.86
C ILE A 113 3.47 -17.30 -10.44
N ILE A 114 2.30 -17.61 -9.89
CA ILE A 114 1.93 -18.99 -9.51
C ILE A 114 2.02 -19.90 -10.73
N ARG A 115 1.44 -19.50 -11.86
CA ARG A 115 1.48 -20.27 -13.10
C ARG A 115 2.93 -20.51 -13.59
N SER A 116 3.79 -19.51 -13.49
CA SER A 116 5.21 -19.64 -13.85
C SER A 116 5.94 -20.64 -12.94
N LEU A 117 5.58 -20.66 -11.65
CA LEU A 117 6.15 -21.60 -10.69
C LEU A 117 5.76 -23.06 -11.01
N HIS A 118 4.51 -23.31 -11.36
CA HIS A 118 4.03 -24.65 -11.74
C HIS A 118 4.64 -25.14 -13.07
N ARG A 119 5.03 -24.23 -13.97
CA ARG A 119 5.65 -24.59 -15.26
C ARG A 119 7.15 -24.85 -15.19
N GLY A 120 7.75 -24.98 -14.01
CA GLY A 120 9.16 -25.36 -13.89
C GLY A 120 10.15 -24.23 -14.23
N SER A 121 9.90 -23.02 -13.76
CA SER A 121 10.83 -21.89 -13.91
C SER A 121 12.24 -22.24 -13.40
N ARG A 122 13.27 -21.92 -14.17
CA ARG A 122 14.70 -22.13 -13.85
C ARG A 122 15.22 -21.22 -12.71
N LEU A 123 14.36 -20.42 -12.10
CA LEU A 123 14.73 -19.52 -10.99
C LEU A 123 14.98 -20.30 -9.70
N GLU A 124 15.88 -19.79 -8.90
CA GLU A 124 16.20 -20.29 -7.57
C GLU A 124 14.96 -20.34 -6.68
N PRO A 125 14.72 -21.45 -5.95
CA PRO A 125 13.54 -21.63 -5.11
C PRO A 125 13.35 -20.51 -4.06
N ALA A 126 14.44 -19.97 -3.53
CA ALA A 126 14.42 -18.89 -2.56
C ALA A 126 13.83 -17.59 -3.12
N LEU A 127 14.18 -17.22 -4.35
CA LEU A 127 13.64 -16.05 -5.03
C LEU A 127 12.13 -16.18 -5.32
N LYS A 128 11.71 -17.39 -5.71
CA LYS A 128 10.29 -17.71 -5.94
C LYS A 128 9.47 -17.54 -4.67
N LEU A 129 9.92 -18.14 -3.58
CA LEU A 129 9.23 -18.07 -2.29
C LEU A 129 9.14 -16.63 -1.78
N ARG A 130 10.21 -15.84 -1.97
CA ARG A 130 10.22 -14.43 -1.60
C ARG A 130 9.19 -13.63 -2.38
N ALA A 131 9.13 -13.79 -3.70
CA ALA A 131 8.15 -13.13 -4.54
C ALA A 131 6.72 -13.49 -4.14
N LEU A 132 6.43 -14.77 -3.90
CA LEU A 132 5.12 -15.23 -3.44
C LEU A 132 4.73 -14.62 -2.09
N ARG A 133 5.65 -14.57 -1.13
CA ARG A 133 5.39 -13.93 0.17
C ARG A 133 5.07 -12.45 0.02
N THR A 134 5.87 -11.72 -0.77
CA THR A 134 5.66 -10.29 -0.99
C THR A 134 4.29 -10.04 -1.61
N ILE A 135 3.94 -10.75 -2.68
CA ILE A 135 2.65 -10.55 -3.35
C ILE A 135 1.51 -11.07 -2.48
N GLY A 136 1.72 -12.14 -1.71
CA GLY A 136 0.74 -12.63 -0.74
C GLY A 136 0.41 -11.58 0.32
N VAL A 137 1.40 -10.85 0.85
CA VAL A 137 1.18 -9.72 1.77
C VAL A 137 0.45 -8.58 1.07
N VAL A 138 0.84 -8.24 -0.15
CA VAL A 138 0.14 -7.20 -0.94
C VAL A 138 -1.34 -7.58 -1.14
N MET A 139 -1.64 -8.82 -1.52
CA MET A 139 -3.01 -9.30 -1.66
C MET A 139 -3.77 -9.27 -0.33
N LEU A 140 -3.11 -9.63 0.77
CA LEU A 140 -3.71 -9.53 2.11
C LEU A 140 -4.11 -8.09 2.44
N ILE A 141 -3.24 -7.11 2.17
CA ILE A 141 -3.54 -5.69 2.36
C ILE A 141 -4.74 -5.26 1.51
N TYR A 142 -4.81 -5.68 0.24
CA TYR A 142 -5.97 -5.40 -0.62
C TYR A 142 -7.27 -5.96 -0.03
N VAL A 143 -7.26 -7.21 0.43
CA VAL A 143 -8.46 -7.89 0.93
C VAL A 143 -8.88 -7.34 2.29
N VAL A 144 -7.95 -7.03 3.17
CA VAL A 144 -8.27 -6.59 4.54
C VAL A 144 -8.52 -5.08 4.62
N CYS A 145 -7.66 -4.28 3.97
CA CYS A 145 -7.73 -2.83 4.13
C CYS A 145 -8.62 -2.15 3.08
N PHE A 146 -8.59 -2.59 1.84
CA PHE A 146 -9.23 -1.84 0.75
C PHE A 146 -10.53 -2.45 0.25
N LEU A 147 -10.62 -3.76 0.08
CA LEU A 147 -11.82 -4.42 -0.45
C LEU A 147 -13.06 -4.15 0.43
N PRO A 148 -13.00 -4.26 1.77
CA PRO A 148 -14.17 -4.00 2.61
C PRO A 148 -14.70 -2.57 2.46
N TYR A 149 -13.79 -1.59 2.36
CA TYR A 149 -14.18 -0.20 2.14
C TYR A 149 -14.89 -0.01 0.80
N HIS A 150 -14.31 -0.52 -0.31
CA HIS A 150 -14.89 -0.34 -1.63
C HIS A 150 -16.24 -1.04 -1.78
N MET A 151 -16.38 -2.23 -1.19
CA MET A 151 -17.66 -2.96 -1.15
C MET A 151 -18.70 -2.24 -0.30
N SER A 152 -18.33 -1.84 0.94
CA SER A 152 -19.22 -1.10 1.83
C SER A 152 -19.65 0.24 1.22
N ARG A 153 -18.72 0.91 0.55
CA ARG A 153 -18.98 2.18 -0.12
C ARG A 153 -19.93 2.02 -1.30
N ALA A 154 -19.72 1.00 -2.12
CA ALA A 154 -20.61 0.69 -3.24
C ALA A 154 -22.03 0.37 -2.76
N THR A 155 -22.17 -0.48 -1.75
CA THR A 155 -23.47 -0.81 -1.16
C THR A 155 -24.15 0.40 -0.50
N PHE A 156 -23.37 1.27 0.14
CA PHE A 156 -23.88 2.53 0.67
C PHE A 156 -24.45 3.44 -0.43
N ILE A 157 -23.70 3.63 -1.53
CA ILE A 157 -24.14 4.46 -2.66
C ILE A 157 -25.40 3.89 -3.31
N LEU A 158 -25.49 2.58 -3.47
CA LEU A 158 -26.64 1.92 -4.09
C LEU A 158 -27.87 1.91 -3.18
N GLY A 159 -27.67 1.65 -1.87
CA GLY A 159 -28.76 1.49 -0.91
C GLY A 159 -29.29 2.80 -0.33
N TYR A 160 -28.46 3.83 -0.22
CA TYR A 160 -28.84 5.06 0.50
C TYR A 160 -30.02 5.80 -0.12
N ASN A 161 -30.16 5.81 -1.44
CA ASN A 161 -31.23 6.50 -2.17
C ASN A 161 -32.40 5.58 -2.52
N HIS A 162 -32.34 4.29 -2.13
CA HIS A 162 -33.44 3.38 -2.44
C HIS A 162 -34.63 3.64 -1.50
N PRO A 163 -35.85 3.84 -2.02
CA PRO A 163 -37.01 4.22 -1.19
C PRO A 163 -37.40 3.15 -0.16
N ASP A 164 -37.17 1.87 -0.48
CA ASP A 164 -37.61 0.74 0.34
C ASP A 164 -36.62 0.38 1.47
N VAL A 165 -35.49 1.11 1.59
CA VAL A 165 -34.47 0.81 2.61
C VAL A 165 -34.87 1.43 3.94
N SER A 166 -35.03 0.59 4.97
CA SER A 166 -35.38 1.00 6.32
C SER A 166 -34.31 1.88 6.99
N CYS A 167 -34.71 2.70 7.95
CA CYS A 167 -33.79 3.55 8.72
C CYS A 167 -32.68 2.73 9.43
N GLN A 168 -33.00 1.53 9.88
CA GLN A 168 -32.04 0.63 10.54
C GLN A 168 -30.93 0.20 9.56
N VAL A 169 -31.30 -0.18 8.34
CA VAL A 169 -30.32 -0.57 7.29
C VAL A 169 -29.46 0.62 6.89
N ARG A 170 -30.03 1.82 6.72
CA ARG A 170 -29.25 3.03 6.43
C ARG A 170 -28.23 3.33 7.55
N ARG A 171 -28.64 3.16 8.81
CA ARG A 171 -27.74 3.33 9.96
C ARG A 171 -26.61 2.29 9.94
N ALA A 172 -26.93 1.03 9.68
CA ALA A 172 -25.95 -0.05 9.57
C ALA A 172 -24.94 0.20 8.44
N LEU A 173 -25.42 0.61 7.26
CA LEU A 173 -24.57 0.97 6.13
C LEU A 173 -23.63 2.14 6.46
N SER A 174 -24.11 3.15 7.18
CA SER A 174 -23.28 4.28 7.61
C SER A 174 -22.19 3.86 8.60
N VAL A 175 -22.52 2.99 9.55
CA VAL A 175 -21.56 2.44 10.54
C VAL A 175 -20.53 1.57 9.81
N ALA A 176 -20.97 0.68 8.93
CA ALA A 176 -20.08 -0.17 8.13
C ALA A 176 -19.10 0.67 7.29
N ASN A 177 -19.59 1.73 6.63
CA ASN A 177 -18.75 2.62 5.85
C ASN A 177 -17.69 3.33 6.72
N ARG A 178 -18.01 3.74 7.94
CA ARG A 178 -17.06 4.35 8.89
C ARG A 178 -16.00 3.36 9.34
N LEU A 179 -16.41 2.16 9.74
CA LEU A 179 -15.49 1.12 10.20
C LEU A 179 -14.53 0.70 9.08
N THR A 180 -15.05 0.49 7.88
CA THR A 180 -14.22 0.10 6.73
C THR A 180 -13.32 1.24 6.25
N SER A 181 -13.72 2.51 6.39
CA SER A 181 -12.83 3.65 6.15
C SER A 181 -11.65 3.67 7.14
N SER A 182 -11.90 3.32 8.41
CA SER A 182 -10.82 3.21 9.39
C SER A 182 -9.86 2.06 9.06
N LEU A 183 -10.36 0.95 8.50
CA LEU A 183 -9.52 -0.16 8.03
C LEU A 183 -8.56 0.27 6.92
N THR A 184 -8.98 1.17 6.03
CA THR A 184 -8.07 1.66 4.98
C THR A 184 -6.87 2.42 5.55
N SER A 185 -7.00 3.04 6.72
CA SER A 185 -5.88 3.74 7.38
C SER A 185 -4.84 2.78 7.95
N LEU A 186 -5.19 1.50 8.17
CA LEU A 186 -4.24 0.48 8.62
C LEU A 186 -3.23 0.08 7.54
N ASN A 187 -3.48 0.38 6.26
CA ASN A 187 -2.55 0.04 5.19
C ASN A 187 -1.15 0.62 5.45
N GLY A 188 -1.05 1.88 5.91
CA GLY A 188 0.23 2.49 6.24
C GLY A 188 0.99 1.76 7.34
N ALA A 189 0.30 1.15 8.30
CA ALA A 189 0.91 0.31 9.33
C ALA A 189 1.33 -1.07 8.77
N MET A 190 0.68 -1.56 7.72
CA MET A 190 1.00 -2.84 7.08
C MET A 190 2.05 -2.71 5.96
N ASP A 191 2.27 -1.52 5.39
CA ASP A 191 3.27 -1.29 4.34
C ASP A 191 4.70 -1.76 4.72
N PRO A 192 5.20 -1.57 5.96
CA PRO A 192 6.49 -2.11 6.38
C PRO A 192 6.60 -3.63 6.22
N LEU A 193 5.50 -4.38 6.34
CA LEU A 193 5.49 -5.84 6.14
C LEU A 193 5.86 -6.21 4.69
N VAL A 194 5.41 -5.42 3.71
CA VAL A 194 5.77 -5.63 2.30
C VAL A 194 7.29 -5.56 2.12
N TYR A 195 7.93 -4.58 2.77
CA TYR A 195 9.40 -4.41 2.73
C TYR A 195 10.14 -5.48 3.52
N LEU A 196 9.60 -5.93 4.67
CA LEU A 196 10.15 -7.02 5.45
C LEU A 196 10.24 -8.33 4.66
N PHE A 197 9.25 -8.62 3.85
CA PHE A 197 9.23 -9.84 3.02
C PHE A 197 9.90 -9.66 1.66
N GLY A 198 9.93 -8.44 1.11
CA GLY A 198 10.41 -8.14 -0.23
C GLY A 198 11.88 -7.70 -0.32
N ALA A 199 12.41 -6.99 0.67
CA ALA A 199 13.71 -6.34 0.61
C ALA A 199 14.74 -6.93 1.59
N GLU A 200 15.80 -7.55 1.07
CA GLU A 200 16.92 -8.07 1.91
C GLU A 200 17.66 -6.96 2.64
N LYS A 201 17.93 -5.87 1.93
CA LYS A 201 18.61 -4.70 2.53
C LYS A 201 17.85 -4.18 3.74
N PHE A 202 16.54 -4.09 3.66
CA PHE A 202 15.70 -3.64 4.78
C PHE A 202 15.82 -4.58 5.99
N ARG A 203 15.76 -5.90 5.76
CA ARG A 203 15.95 -6.90 6.84
C ARG A 203 17.36 -6.87 7.44
N SER A 204 18.40 -6.69 6.63
CA SER A 204 19.77 -6.58 7.14
C SER A 204 19.94 -5.32 7.99
N THR A 205 19.42 -4.18 7.51
CA THR A 205 19.45 -2.91 8.26
C THR A 205 18.70 -3.02 9.58
N LEU A 206 17.49 -3.61 9.59
CA LEU A 206 16.75 -3.84 10.83
C LEU A 206 17.50 -4.77 11.78
N ARG A 207 18.09 -5.86 11.28
CA ARG A 207 18.93 -6.73 12.13
C ARG A 207 20.10 -5.97 12.73
N HIS A 208 20.78 -5.15 11.95
CA HIS A 208 21.88 -4.33 12.45
C HIS A 208 21.43 -3.33 13.52
N LEU A 209 20.28 -2.70 13.35
CA LEU A 209 19.72 -1.78 14.35
C LEU A 209 19.35 -2.51 15.65
N PHE A 210 18.61 -3.61 15.57
CA PHE A 210 18.15 -4.35 16.76
C PHE A 210 19.24 -5.22 17.41
N CYS A 211 20.29 -5.68 16.68
CA CYS A 211 21.39 -6.42 17.26
C CYS A 211 22.45 -5.51 17.89
N ARG A 212 22.54 -4.24 17.45
CA ARG A 212 23.48 -3.27 18.02
C ARG A 212 23.08 -2.86 19.44
N ASP A 213 21.79 -2.78 19.73
CA ASP A 213 21.30 -2.51 21.09
C ASP A 213 21.58 -3.65 22.09
N LYS A 214 21.65 -4.90 21.63
CA LYS A 214 22.04 -6.04 22.50
C LYS A 214 23.52 -6.10 22.81
N ALA A 215 24.38 -5.59 21.94
CA ALA A 215 25.84 -5.54 22.20
C ALA A 215 26.23 -4.38 23.12
N GLY A 216 25.43 -3.29 23.16
CA GLY A 216 25.66 -2.17 24.07
C GLY A 216 25.31 -2.43 25.53
N MET A 217 24.50 -3.44 25.83
CA MET A 217 24.05 -3.76 27.19
C MET A 217 24.82 -4.90 27.86
N SER A 218 25.77 -5.53 27.15
CA SER A 218 26.60 -6.62 27.69
C SER A 218 28.08 -6.26 27.81
N GLY A 219 28.46 -4.99 27.63
CA GLY A 219 29.84 -4.52 27.58
C GLY A 219 30.27 -3.59 28.71
N ALA A 220 29.68 -3.72 29.92
CA ALA A 220 30.09 -2.97 31.10
C ALA A 220 30.63 -3.91 32.19
N THR A 221 31.62 -4.73 31.88
CA THR A 221 32.55 -5.29 32.85
C THR A 221 33.66 -6.03 32.09
N SER A 222 34.81 -5.48 32.13
CA SER A 222 36.16 -6.04 32.07
C SER A 222 37.04 -5.26 31.13
N GLY A 223 37.92 -4.50 31.76
CA GLY A 223 38.99 -3.78 31.08
C GLY A 223 40.10 -4.71 30.61
N GLU A 224 40.99 -4.08 29.92
CA GLU A 224 42.41 -4.36 29.74
C GLU A 224 42.92 -4.76 28.37
N LEU A 225 43.63 -3.79 27.84
CA LEU A 225 44.91 -3.77 27.11
C LEU A 225 45.29 -4.82 26.09
N LYS A 226 45.77 -4.24 25.03
CA LYS A 226 46.78 -4.60 24.02
C LYS A 226 46.17 -4.80 22.62
N GLY A 227 46.63 -4.07 21.64
CA GLY A 227 47.91 -3.85 21.04
C GLY A 227 47.69 -3.62 19.55
N THR A 228 48.33 -2.60 19.05
CA THR A 228 48.65 -2.28 17.67
C THR A 228 48.81 -3.47 16.71
N HIS A 229 48.30 -3.38 15.49
CA HIS A 229 48.98 -3.37 14.21
C HIS A 229 48.02 -3.38 13.02
N GLU A 230 48.18 -2.37 12.16
CA GLU A 230 48.22 -2.35 10.69
C GLU A 230 47.50 -3.49 9.92
N SER A 231 46.73 -3.22 8.93
CA SER A 231 46.98 -2.57 7.61
C SER A 231 45.72 -2.71 6.77
N SER A 232 45.29 -1.63 6.20
CA SER A 232 45.23 -1.25 4.79
C SER A 232 44.58 -2.23 3.81
N LEU A 233 43.74 -1.61 2.96
CA LEU A 233 43.41 -1.94 1.58
C LEU A 233 42.42 -3.08 1.31
N SER A 234 41.19 -2.73 0.92
CA SER A 234 40.82 -2.77 -0.49
C SER A 234 39.39 -2.28 -0.67
N ALA A 235 39.29 -1.15 -1.30
CA ALA A 235 38.06 -0.74 -2.01
C ALA A 235 37.99 -1.58 -3.31
N LYS A 236 36.79 -2.10 -3.59
CA LYS A 236 36.20 -2.21 -4.93
C LYS A 236 34.85 -2.90 -4.85
N SER A 237 33.84 -2.11 -5.20
CA SER A 237 32.88 -2.28 -6.31
C SER A 237 32.15 -3.62 -6.29
N GLU A 238 30.82 -3.46 -6.23
CA GLU A 238 29.84 -3.84 -7.26
C GLU A 238 28.46 -3.67 -6.69
N PHE A 239 27.79 -2.87 -7.33
CA PHE A 239 26.46 -2.76 -7.97
C PHE A 239 25.35 -3.64 -7.40
#